data_58e2ad1fe32844bb4b29f03fc4c03d22
#
_entry.id   58e2ad1fe32844bb4b29f03fc4c03d22
#
_cell.length_a   1.000
_cell.length_b   1.000
_cell.length_c   1.000
_cell.angle_alpha   90.00
_cell.angle_beta   90.00
_cell.angle_gamma   90.00
#
_symmetry.space_group_name_H-M   'P 1'
#
loop_
_entity.id
_entity.type
_entity.pdbx_description
1 polymer ?
#
loop_
_entity_poly.entity_id
_entity_poly.type
_entity_poly.pdbx_seq_one_letter_code
_entity_poly.pdbx_strand_id
1 'polypeptide(L)'
;HHPSSAASDVYKRQILNDINEYLVFVSQVKNLSENTTKSYERDLKKLYLFLEKLNVTNYSDIKEEICSAWIGDLYSQNNKPKSIQRHLSSAKGFFRFLKKNNLISSSPFELVTAPKSSNTLPDVLSPEDVEQLLNFKPSNTIEIRDMAIVELMYSSGLRVSETVNINISDFEENMSFLRVIGKGSKTRLVPMGRFAINAINNWLNEREKISNNTDALFLNLKGSRLSVRSIQLRLKKMAIKQGLPPVHPHMLRHSFATHMLESSGDLRTIQELLGHSSLSTTQIYTKLDYQHLAKIYDKSHPRAKK
;
A
#
# COMPACT_ATOMS: atom_id res chain seq x y z
N HIS A 1 3.63 10.98 47.73
CA HIS A 1 4.95 10.51 47.28
C HIS A 1 5.10 10.77 45.77
N HIS A 2 5.84 11.81 45.41
CA HIS A 2 6.35 11.89 44.05
C HIS A 2 7.37 10.75 43.87
N PRO A 3 7.21 9.87 42.85
CA PRO A 3 8.24 8.90 42.54
C PRO A 3 9.55 9.65 42.26
N SER A 4 10.67 9.13 42.73
CA SER A 4 11.95 9.75 42.52
C SER A 4 12.20 9.90 41.01
N SER A 5 12.78 11.00 40.54
CA SER A 5 13.08 11.26 39.13
C SER A 5 13.82 10.09 38.47
N ALA A 6 14.68 9.41 39.22
CA ALA A 6 15.42 8.24 38.79
C ALA A 6 14.54 7.04 38.42
N ALA A 7 13.47 6.74 39.18
CA ALA A 7 12.57 5.62 38.89
C ALA A 7 11.74 5.90 37.61
N SER A 8 11.29 7.14 37.43
CA SER A 8 10.60 7.58 36.19
C SER A 8 11.49 7.44 34.95
N ASP A 9 12.78 7.81 35.07
CA ASP A 9 13.71 7.74 33.95
C ASP A 9 14.08 6.29 33.57
N VAL A 10 14.17 5.40 34.56
CA VAL A 10 14.39 3.96 34.31
C VAL A 10 13.19 3.36 33.57
N TYR A 11 11.97 3.64 34.00
CA TYR A 11 10.76 3.15 33.32
C TYR A 11 10.61 3.70 31.89
N LYS A 12 10.92 4.98 31.69
CA LYS A 12 10.90 5.59 30.36
C LYS A 12 11.86 4.88 29.39
N ARG A 13 13.04 4.52 29.85
CA ARG A 13 14.00 3.74 29.05
C ARG A 13 13.49 2.32 28.79
N GLN A 14 12.87 1.69 29.79
CA GLN A 14 12.35 0.35 29.66
C GLN A 14 11.24 0.27 28.60
N ILE A 15 10.21 1.13 28.68
CA ILE A 15 9.10 1.09 27.69
C ILE A 15 9.58 1.34 26.26
N LEU A 16 10.58 2.23 26.08
CA LEU A 16 11.16 2.47 24.76
C LEU A 16 11.95 1.24 24.25
N ASN A 17 12.68 0.55 25.12
CA ASN A 17 13.36 -0.69 24.77
C ASN A 17 12.35 -1.79 24.38
N ASP A 18 11.30 -1.97 25.18
CA ASP A 18 10.25 -2.96 24.92
C ASP A 18 9.50 -2.67 23.59
N ILE A 19 9.28 -1.40 23.28
CA ILE A 19 8.73 -0.99 21.99
C ILE A 19 9.68 -1.38 20.84
N ASN A 20 10.97 -1.13 20.99
CA ASN A 20 11.97 -1.50 19.97
C ASN A 20 12.04 -3.01 19.78
N GLU A 21 12.04 -3.79 20.87
CA GLU A 21 11.98 -5.27 20.79
C GLU A 21 10.71 -5.76 20.07
N TYR A 22 9.57 -5.15 20.37
CA TYR A 22 8.34 -5.46 19.65
C TYR A 22 8.42 -5.13 18.17
N LEU A 23 9.00 -3.99 17.80
CA LEU A 23 9.18 -3.60 16.39
C LEU A 23 10.11 -4.57 15.65
N VAL A 24 11.18 -5.03 16.30
CA VAL A 24 12.04 -6.10 15.76
C VAL A 24 11.25 -7.40 15.60
N PHE A 25 10.49 -7.80 16.61
CA PHE A 25 9.65 -8.99 16.55
C PHE A 25 8.63 -8.96 15.40
N VAL A 26 7.91 -7.84 15.20
CA VAL A 26 6.92 -7.75 14.13
C VAL A 26 7.57 -7.68 12.73
N SER A 27 8.76 -7.12 12.65
CA SER A 27 9.53 -7.07 11.41
C SER A 27 10.10 -8.44 11.03
N GLN A 28 10.80 -9.09 11.95
CA GLN A 28 11.56 -10.31 11.67
C GLN A 28 10.73 -11.58 11.77
N VAL A 29 9.88 -11.70 12.82
CA VAL A 29 9.12 -12.92 13.10
C VAL A 29 7.77 -12.91 12.40
N LYS A 30 7.07 -11.77 12.37
CA LYS A 30 5.78 -11.64 11.69
C LYS A 30 5.90 -11.23 10.23
N ASN A 31 7.10 -10.95 9.72
CA ASN A 31 7.35 -10.51 8.34
C ASN A 31 6.42 -9.37 7.89
N LEU A 32 6.14 -8.41 8.78
CA LEU A 32 5.36 -7.24 8.40
C LEU A 32 6.19 -6.34 7.48
N SER A 33 5.49 -5.66 6.57
CA SER A 33 6.17 -4.72 5.66
C SER A 33 6.84 -3.59 6.44
N GLU A 34 7.96 -3.08 5.92
CA GLU A 34 8.69 -1.93 6.49
C GLU A 34 7.76 -0.74 6.75
N ASN A 35 6.82 -0.46 5.85
CA ASN A 35 5.82 0.61 6.01
C ASN A 35 4.88 0.36 7.19
N THR A 36 4.51 -0.90 7.46
CA THR A 36 3.69 -1.27 8.61
C THR A 36 4.48 -1.10 9.90
N THR A 37 5.73 -1.56 9.93
CA THR A 37 6.62 -1.41 11.09
C THR A 37 6.86 0.07 11.42
N LYS A 38 7.18 0.91 10.43
CA LYS A 38 7.30 2.37 10.61
C LYS A 38 5.99 3.04 11.06
N SER A 39 4.85 2.49 10.66
CA SER A 39 3.56 3.00 11.13
C SER A 39 3.31 2.63 12.58
N TYR A 40 3.62 1.40 12.98
CA TYR A 40 3.52 0.93 14.37
C TYR A 40 4.47 1.69 15.29
N GLU A 41 5.70 1.96 14.84
CA GLU A 41 6.66 2.79 15.57
C GLU A 41 6.08 4.18 15.91
N ARG A 42 5.53 4.86 14.89
CA ARG A 42 4.91 6.18 15.09
C ARG A 42 3.69 6.11 16.02
N ASP A 43 2.90 5.05 15.92
CA ASP A 43 1.72 4.87 16.74
C ASP A 43 2.09 4.62 18.20
N LEU A 44 3.05 3.73 18.45
CA LEU A 44 3.53 3.42 19.80
C LEU A 44 4.29 4.58 20.42
N LYS A 45 5.01 5.38 19.63
CA LYS A 45 5.61 6.63 20.10
C LYS A 45 4.56 7.63 20.60
N LYS A 46 3.41 7.74 19.92
CA LYS A 46 2.30 8.58 20.40
C LYS A 46 1.71 8.06 21.70
N LEU A 47 1.55 6.74 21.83
CA LEU A 47 1.10 6.13 23.09
C LEU A 47 2.10 6.41 24.21
N TYR A 48 3.39 6.22 23.97
CA TYR A 48 4.44 6.54 24.94
C TYR A 48 4.36 7.99 25.43
N LEU A 49 4.27 8.96 24.51
CA LEU A 49 4.15 10.38 24.86
C LEU A 49 2.86 10.70 25.66
N PHE A 50 1.78 10.00 25.39
CA PHE A 50 0.55 10.14 26.17
C PHE A 50 0.71 9.61 27.59
N LEU A 51 1.30 8.41 27.77
CA LEU A 51 1.58 7.83 29.08
C LEU A 51 2.58 8.69 29.87
N GLU A 52 3.57 9.27 29.22
CA GLU A 52 4.53 10.17 29.83
C GLU A 52 3.86 11.43 30.41
N LYS A 53 2.90 12.03 29.68
CA LYS A 53 2.12 13.19 30.18
C LYS A 53 1.30 12.85 31.44
N LEU A 54 0.87 11.60 31.60
CA LEU A 54 0.14 11.13 32.77
C LEU A 54 1.06 10.68 33.92
N ASN A 55 2.37 10.84 33.78
CA ASN A 55 3.37 10.38 34.76
C ASN A 55 3.22 8.89 35.12
N VAL A 56 2.84 8.05 34.15
CA VAL A 56 2.77 6.59 34.34
C VAL A 56 4.20 6.07 34.49
N THR A 57 4.45 5.31 35.58
CA THR A 57 5.78 4.81 35.95
C THR A 57 5.89 3.29 35.96
N ASN A 58 4.78 2.56 35.74
CA ASN A 58 4.78 1.11 35.67
C ASN A 58 3.69 0.62 34.71
N TYR A 59 3.87 -0.57 34.12
CA TYR A 59 2.83 -1.20 33.30
C TYR A 59 1.56 -1.53 34.10
N SER A 60 1.68 -1.83 35.41
CA SER A 60 0.55 -2.07 36.30
C SER A 60 -0.38 -0.88 36.49
N ASP A 61 0.13 0.33 36.24
CA ASP A 61 -0.64 1.57 36.36
C ASP A 61 -1.48 1.85 35.09
N ILE A 62 -1.15 1.17 33.98
CA ILE A 62 -1.90 1.31 32.73
C ILE A 62 -3.16 0.45 32.83
N LYS A 63 -4.28 1.10 33.18
CA LYS A 63 -5.60 0.46 33.24
C LYS A 63 -6.42 0.79 32.01
N GLU A 64 -7.57 0.12 31.85
CA GLU A 64 -8.47 0.29 30.71
C GLU A 64 -8.94 1.74 30.54
N GLU A 65 -9.13 2.47 31.65
CA GLU A 65 -9.54 3.88 31.65
C GLU A 65 -8.51 4.77 30.96
N ILE A 66 -7.21 4.54 31.25
CA ILE A 66 -6.10 5.26 30.59
C ILE A 66 -6.04 4.93 29.10
N CYS A 67 -6.25 3.67 28.74
CA CYS A 67 -6.26 3.23 27.36
C CYS A 67 -7.44 3.85 26.59
N SER A 68 -8.61 3.91 27.20
CA SER A 68 -9.81 4.55 26.64
C SER A 68 -9.63 6.06 26.54
N ALA A 69 -9.02 6.72 27.52
CA ALA A 69 -8.67 8.14 27.47
C ALA A 69 -7.69 8.46 26.32
N TRP A 70 -6.72 7.57 26.04
CA TRP A 70 -5.84 7.75 24.88
C TRP A 70 -6.59 7.71 23.54
N ILE A 71 -7.58 6.82 23.40
CA ILE A 71 -8.44 6.79 22.21
C ILE A 71 -9.24 8.10 22.07
N GLY A 72 -9.75 8.62 23.20
CA GLY A 72 -10.41 9.95 23.26
C GLY A 72 -9.47 11.09 22.88
N ASP A 73 -8.22 11.07 23.34
CA ASP A 73 -7.20 12.07 22.98
C ASP A 73 -6.88 12.03 21.48
N LEU A 74 -6.73 10.84 20.90
CA LEU A 74 -6.54 10.68 19.46
C LEU A 74 -7.73 11.24 18.67
N TYR A 75 -8.94 11.07 19.16
CA TYR A 75 -10.15 11.59 18.53
C TYR A 75 -10.20 13.12 18.61
N SER A 76 -9.89 13.71 19.77
CA SER A 76 -9.84 15.18 19.98
C SER A 76 -8.78 15.86 19.09
N GLN A 77 -7.72 15.14 18.72
CA GLN A 77 -6.71 15.60 17.76
C GLN A 77 -7.16 15.47 16.29
N ASN A 78 -8.43 15.28 16.01
CA ASN A 78 -8.99 15.13 14.66
C ASN A 78 -8.40 13.97 13.84
N ASN A 79 -7.92 12.91 14.49
CA ASN A 79 -7.50 11.71 13.77
C ASN A 79 -8.72 11.02 13.14
N LYS A 80 -8.57 10.58 11.89
CA LYS A 80 -9.63 9.83 11.19
C LYS A 80 -9.90 8.48 11.90
N PRO A 81 -11.15 7.99 11.96
CA PRO A 81 -11.50 6.72 12.62
C PRO A 81 -10.60 5.55 12.20
N LYS A 82 -10.29 5.42 10.91
CA LYS A 82 -9.39 4.39 10.37
C LYS A 82 -7.95 4.50 10.94
N SER A 83 -7.47 5.71 11.20
CA SER A 83 -6.18 5.94 11.84
C SER A 83 -6.22 5.53 13.31
N ILE A 84 -7.29 5.87 14.03
CA ILE A 84 -7.49 5.46 15.44
C ILE A 84 -7.56 3.93 15.55
N GLN A 85 -8.26 3.24 14.65
CA GLN A 85 -8.28 1.78 14.58
C GLN A 85 -6.88 1.19 14.41
N ARG A 86 -6.02 1.81 13.57
CA ARG A 86 -4.64 1.38 13.39
C ARG A 86 -3.81 1.61 14.66
N HIS A 87 -3.94 2.78 15.30
CA HIS A 87 -3.30 3.07 16.59
C HIS A 87 -3.68 2.03 17.65
N LEU A 88 -4.97 1.71 17.77
CA LEU A 88 -5.44 0.68 18.70
C LEU A 88 -4.88 -0.70 18.34
N SER A 89 -4.82 -1.05 17.06
CA SER A 89 -4.28 -2.34 16.61
C SER A 89 -2.79 -2.49 16.95
N SER A 90 -1.99 -1.43 16.80
CA SER A 90 -0.57 -1.44 17.17
C SER A 90 -0.39 -1.56 18.68
N ALA A 91 -1.17 -0.83 19.48
CA ALA A 91 -1.15 -0.92 20.94
C ALA A 91 -1.57 -2.33 21.44
N LYS A 92 -2.69 -2.87 20.92
CA LYS A 92 -3.11 -4.24 21.24
C LYS A 92 -2.05 -5.28 20.88
N GLY A 93 -1.36 -5.08 19.76
CA GLY A 93 -0.25 -5.93 19.34
C GLY A 93 0.93 -5.88 20.32
N PHE A 94 1.32 -4.69 20.73
CA PHE A 94 2.40 -4.45 21.68
C PHE A 94 2.10 -5.04 23.05
N PHE A 95 0.94 -4.77 23.64
CA PHE A 95 0.57 -5.31 24.94
C PHE A 95 0.37 -6.84 24.94
N ARG A 96 -0.05 -7.44 23.82
CA ARG A 96 -0.01 -8.90 23.66
C ARG A 96 1.40 -9.45 23.62
N PHE A 97 2.35 -8.73 23.03
CA PHE A 97 3.76 -9.10 23.05
C PHE A 97 4.32 -9.05 24.46
N LEU A 98 4.05 -7.98 25.23
CA LEU A 98 4.45 -7.87 26.64
C LEU A 98 3.89 -9.02 27.49
N LYS A 99 2.59 -9.36 27.32
CA LYS A 99 1.95 -10.49 28.01
C LYS A 99 2.62 -11.82 27.66
N LYS A 100 2.94 -12.04 26.38
CA LYS A 100 3.62 -13.27 25.93
C LYS A 100 5.01 -13.42 26.54
N ASN A 101 5.69 -12.32 26.80
CA ASN A 101 7.02 -12.30 27.43
C ASN A 101 6.96 -12.21 28.97
N ASN A 102 5.79 -12.39 29.58
CA ASN A 102 5.55 -12.34 31.02
C ASN A 102 5.93 -11.00 31.68
N LEU A 103 5.97 -9.90 30.93
CA LEU A 103 6.22 -8.56 31.45
C LEU A 103 4.96 -7.93 32.06
N ILE A 104 3.80 -8.42 31.69
CA ILE A 104 2.48 -8.07 32.24
C ILE A 104 1.61 -9.32 32.37
N SER A 105 0.68 -9.35 33.33
CA SER A 105 -0.25 -10.46 33.53
C SER A 105 -1.46 -10.42 32.59
N SER A 106 -1.95 -9.22 32.26
CA SER A 106 -3.11 -8.99 31.39
C SER A 106 -2.89 -7.77 30.50
N SER A 107 -3.58 -7.72 29.35
CA SER A 107 -3.51 -6.57 28.46
C SER A 107 -4.58 -5.54 28.80
N PRO A 108 -4.21 -4.28 29.14
CA PRO A 108 -5.18 -3.24 29.46
C PRO A 108 -5.99 -2.77 28.23
N PHE A 109 -5.54 -3.13 27.01
CA PHE A 109 -6.24 -2.80 25.76
C PHE A 109 -7.24 -3.86 25.31
N GLU A 110 -7.47 -4.94 26.08
CA GLU A 110 -8.25 -6.10 25.61
C GLU A 110 -9.68 -5.69 25.22
N LEU A 111 -10.37 -4.96 26.09
CA LEU A 111 -11.77 -4.52 25.88
C LEU A 111 -11.90 -3.16 25.19
N VAL A 112 -10.81 -2.41 25.05
CA VAL A 112 -10.85 -1.10 24.43
C VAL A 112 -11.27 -1.20 22.95
N THR A 113 -12.22 -0.37 22.54
CA THR A 113 -12.74 -0.29 21.17
C THR A 113 -12.42 1.04 20.53
N ALA A 114 -12.24 1.04 19.22
CA ALA A 114 -12.11 2.27 18.44
C ALA A 114 -13.44 2.65 17.80
N PRO A 115 -13.66 3.93 17.46
CA PRO A 115 -14.82 4.37 16.71
C PRO A 115 -14.97 3.56 15.42
N LYS A 116 -16.21 3.19 15.06
CA LYS A 116 -16.49 2.55 13.79
C LYS A 116 -16.14 3.54 12.65
N SER A 117 -15.34 3.09 11.68
CA SER A 117 -15.19 3.85 10.44
C SER A 117 -16.47 3.68 9.65
N SER A 118 -17.03 4.78 9.12
CA SER A 118 -18.03 4.66 8.06
C SER A 118 -17.40 3.88 6.90
N ASN A 119 -18.06 2.82 6.46
CA ASN A 119 -17.70 2.15 5.22
C ASN A 119 -18.06 3.11 4.07
N THR A 120 -17.16 4.00 3.71
CA THR A 120 -17.24 4.66 2.41
C THR A 120 -17.03 3.60 1.36
N LEU A 121 -17.97 3.48 0.43
CA LEU A 121 -17.77 2.65 -0.77
C LEU A 121 -16.41 3.03 -1.39
N PRO A 122 -15.65 2.05 -1.89
CA PRO A 122 -14.41 2.35 -2.60
C PRO A 122 -14.71 3.32 -3.74
N ASP A 123 -13.93 4.38 -3.84
CA ASP A 123 -14.02 5.30 -4.97
C ASP A 123 -13.56 4.53 -6.23
N VAL A 124 -14.50 4.21 -7.10
CA VAL A 124 -14.28 3.55 -8.40
C VAL A 124 -14.55 4.59 -9.48
N LEU A 125 -13.66 4.72 -10.44
CA LEU A 125 -13.89 5.52 -11.63
C LEU A 125 -14.85 4.77 -12.55
N SER A 126 -15.79 5.48 -13.16
CA SER A 126 -16.58 4.89 -14.23
C SER A 126 -15.72 4.58 -15.48
N PRO A 127 -16.15 3.71 -16.40
CA PRO A 127 -15.44 3.51 -17.67
C PRO A 127 -15.19 4.82 -18.42
N GLU A 128 -16.16 5.74 -18.40
CA GLU A 128 -16.10 7.06 -19.03
C GLU A 128 -15.05 7.96 -18.37
N ASP A 129 -14.98 7.97 -17.02
CA ASP A 129 -13.95 8.71 -16.27
C ASP A 129 -12.54 8.18 -16.58
N VAL A 130 -12.40 6.85 -16.71
CA VAL A 130 -11.12 6.23 -17.09
C VAL A 130 -10.77 6.60 -18.53
N GLU A 131 -11.72 6.57 -19.46
CA GLU A 131 -11.49 6.98 -20.84
C GLU A 131 -11.07 8.46 -20.89
N GLN A 132 -11.77 9.34 -20.17
CA GLN A 132 -11.43 10.76 -20.06
C GLN A 132 -10.02 10.96 -19.51
N LEU A 133 -9.65 10.23 -18.44
CA LEU A 133 -8.30 10.28 -17.86
C LEU A 133 -7.22 9.85 -18.88
N LEU A 134 -7.50 8.81 -19.65
CA LEU A 134 -6.57 8.20 -20.62
C LEU A 134 -6.59 8.87 -22.01
N ASN A 135 -7.55 9.75 -22.29
CA ASN A 135 -7.55 10.63 -23.47
C ASN A 135 -6.62 11.84 -23.32
N PHE A 136 -5.84 11.89 -22.23
CA PHE A 136 -4.83 12.90 -22.00
C PHE A 136 -3.78 12.88 -23.12
N LYS A 137 -3.51 14.07 -23.72
CA LYS A 137 -2.48 14.23 -24.73
C LYS A 137 -1.21 14.75 -24.08
N PRO A 138 -0.16 13.92 -23.95
CA PRO A 138 1.09 14.36 -23.35
C PRO A 138 1.80 15.38 -24.24
N SER A 139 2.31 16.45 -23.65
CA SER A 139 3.01 17.54 -24.32
C SER A 139 4.52 17.61 -24.04
N ASN A 140 5.01 16.78 -23.12
CA ASN A 140 6.42 16.75 -22.73
C ASN A 140 6.80 15.37 -22.16
N THR A 141 8.09 15.13 -22.00
CA THR A 141 8.67 13.86 -21.52
C THR A 141 8.06 13.38 -20.19
N ILE A 142 7.78 14.31 -19.26
CA ILE A 142 7.16 13.94 -17.96
C ILE A 142 5.73 13.43 -18.17
N GLU A 143 4.97 14.07 -19.04
CA GLU A 143 3.58 13.68 -19.32
C GLU A 143 3.51 12.37 -20.13
N ILE A 144 4.47 12.09 -21.00
CA ILE A 144 4.59 10.80 -21.70
C ILE A 144 4.84 9.68 -20.70
N ARG A 145 5.75 9.88 -19.74
CA ARG A 145 5.99 8.95 -18.65
C ARG A 145 4.73 8.72 -17.80
N ASP A 146 4.07 9.80 -17.42
CA ASP A 146 2.90 9.75 -16.56
C ASP A 146 1.73 9.01 -17.25
N MET A 147 1.55 9.19 -18.55
CA MET A 147 0.60 8.43 -19.36
C MET A 147 0.94 6.94 -19.33
N ALA A 148 2.19 6.57 -19.54
CA ALA A 148 2.64 5.19 -19.50
C ALA A 148 2.39 4.55 -18.11
N ILE A 149 2.58 5.31 -17.02
CA ILE A 149 2.28 4.85 -15.65
C ILE A 149 0.79 4.58 -15.51
N VAL A 150 -0.08 5.50 -15.93
CA VAL A 150 -1.54 5.37 -15.72
C VAL A 150 -2.11 4.25 -16.58
N GLU A 151 -1.70 4.16 -17.85
CA GLU A 151 -2.09 3.04 -18.74
C GLU A 151 -1.68 1.69 -18.14
N LEU A 152 -0.44 1.58 -17.70
CA LEU A 152 0.06 0.34 -17.12
C LEU A 152 -0.69 -0.02 -15.83
N MET A 153 -0.90 0.94 -14.95
CA MET A 153 -1.59 0.70 -13.67
C MET A 153 -3.04 0.27 -13.87
N TYR A 154 -3.74 0.89 -14.82
CA TYR A 154 -5.13 0.54 -15.10
C TYR A 154 -5.22 -0.78 -15.88
N SER A 155 -4.41 -0.97 -16.93
CA SER A 155 -4.44 -2.20 -17.73
C SER A 155 -4.07 -3.45 -16.94
N SER A 156 -3.18 -3.33 -15.97
CA SER A 156 -2.62 -4.49 -15.24
C SER A 156 -3.05 -4.55 -13.77
N GLY A 157 -3.88 -3.64 -13.30
CA GLY A 157 -4.35 -3.59 -11.90
C GLY A 157 -3.23 -3.51 -10.86
N LEU A 158 -2.10 -2.88 -11.20
CA LEU A 158 -0.90 -2.85 -10.35
C LEU A 158 -1.09 -1.99 -9.09
N ARG A 159 -0.42 -2.39 -8.00
CA ARG A 159 -0.22 -1.49 -6.85
C ARG A 159 0.83 -0.44 -7.20
N VAL A 160 0.70 0.76 -6.65
CA VAL A 160 1.69 1.84 -6.89
C VAL A 160 3.11 1.43 -6.51
N SER A 161 3.29 0.66 -5.44
CA SER A 161 4.61 0.14 -5.03
C SER A 161 5.15 -0.89 -6.02
N GLU A 162 4.29 -1.71 -6.61
CA GLU A 162 4.67 -2.64 -7.69
C GLU A 162 5.13 -1.84 -8.91
N THR A 163 4.34 -0.84 -9.33
CA THR A 163 4.66 0.02 -10.50
C THR A 163 6.00 0.74 -10.36
N VAL A 164 6.31 1.27 -9.18
CA VAL A 164 7.60 1.93 -8.91
C VAL A 164 8.77 0.98 -9.07
N ASN A 165 8.60 -0.29 -8.66
CA ASN A 165 9.68 -1.26 -8.62
C ASN A 165 9.91 -2.01 -9.94
N ILE A 166 9.10 -1.77 -10.97
CA ILE A 166 9.28 -2.40 -12.29
C ILE A 166 10.63 -2.02 -12.88
N ASN A 167 11.30 -3.02 -13.45
CA ASN A 167 12.50 -2.90 -14.25
C ASN A 167 12.18 -3.17 -15.73
N ILE A 168 13.06 -2.74 -16.63
CA ILE A 168 12.92 -3.05 -18.05
C ILE A 168 13.04 -4.55 -18.27
N SER A 169 13.92 -5.21 -17.53
CA SER A 169 14.12 -6.68 -17.57
C SER A 169 12.93 -7.50 -17.04
N ASP A 170 11.88 -6.86 -16.49
CA ASP A 170 10.68 -7.56 -16.03
C ASP A 170 9.66 -7.82 -17.14
N PHE A 171 9.87 -7.30 -18.34
CA PHE A 171 9.01 -7.59 -19.50
C PHE A 171 9.40 -8.91 -20.15
N GLU A 172 8.41 -9.72 -20.51
CA GLU A 172 8.57 -11.03 -21.14
C GLU A 172 7.76 -11.13 -22.44
N GLU A 173 8.17 -12.02 -23.33
CA GLU A 173 7.50 -12.36 -24.60
C GLU A 173 7.11 -11.11 -25.42
N ASN A 174 8.09 -10.29 -25.79
CA ASN A 174 7.86 -9.04 -26.56
C ASN A 174 6.87 -8.09 -25.88
N MET A 175 6.98 -7.94 -24.56
CA MET A 175 6.12 -7.11 -23.71
C MET A 175 4.67 -7.60 -23.57
N SER A 176 4.36 -8.84 -24.00
CA SER A 176 3.02 -9.39 -23.80
C SER A 176 2.70 -9.66 -22.33
N PHE A 177 3.73 -9.90 -21.51
CA PHE A 177 3.60 -10.14 -20.08
C PHE A 177 4.58 -9.28 -19.28
N LEU A 178 4.15 -8.91 -18.09
CA LEU A 178 4.95 -8.22 -17.10
C LEU A 178 5.09 -9.07 -15.85
N ARG A 179 6.31 -9.34 -15.44
CA ARG A 179 6.63 -10.00 -14.18
C ARG A 179 6.54 -9.00 -13.04
N VAL A 180 5.70 -9.28 -12.06
CA VAL A 180 5.45 -8.40 -10.91
C VAL A 180 5.76 -9.12 -9.61
N ILE A 181 6.57 -8.50 -8.77
CA ILE A 181 6.89 -9.00 -7.43
C ILE A 181 5.93 -8.36 -6.44
N GLY A 182 5.08 -9.16 -5.83
CA GLY A 182 4.08 -8.73 -4.85
C GLY A 182 4.56 -8.84 -3.39
N LYS A 183 3.63 -8.72 -2.46
CA LYS A 183 3.91 -8.85 -1.02
C LYS A 183 4.45 -10.26 -0.69
N GLY A 184 5.53 -10.31 0.10
CA GLY A 184 6.18 -11.57 0.49
C GLY A 184 7.00 -12.20 -0.65
N SER A 185 7.51 -11.37 -1.57
CA SER A 185 8.36 -11.79 -2.72
C SER A 185 7.68 -12.81 -3.67
N LYS A 186 6.35 -12.88 -3.63
CA LYS A 186 5.59 -13.72 -4.57
C LYS A 186 5.57 -13.06 -5.94
N THR A 187 6.03 -13.79 -6.94
CA THR A 187 6.04 -13.32 -8.33
C THR A 187 4.77 -13.78 -9.04
N ARG A 188 4.22 -12.90 -9.90
CA ARG A 188 3.16 -13.23 -10.84
C ARG A 188 3.43 -12.61 -12.20
N LEU A 189 2.95 -13.24 -13.27
CA LEU A 189 2.88 -12.62 -14.59
C LEU A 189 1.52 -11.96 -14.80
N VAL A 190 1.54 -10.78 -15.36
CA VAL A 190 0.34 -10.00 -15.66
C VAL A 190 0.31 -9.72 -17.16
N PRO A 191 -0.78 -10.03 -17.88
CA PRO A 191 -0.88 -9.72 -19.30
C PRO A 191 -0.90 -8.20 -19.53
N MET A 192 -0.34 -7.78 -20.66
CA MET A 192 -0.22 -6.38 -21.06
C MET A 192 -1.16 -6.10 -22.23
N GLY A 193 -2.06 -5.13 -22.05
CA GLY A 193 -2.91 -4.65 -23.15
C GLY A 193 -2.14 -3.78 -24.13
N ARG A 194 -2.58 -3.76 -25.39
CA ARG A 194 -1.92 -3.01 -26.48
C ARG A 194 -1.71 -1.54 -26.17
N PHE A 195 -2.65 -0.89 -25.51
CA PHE A 195 -2.51 0.53 -25.15
C PHE A 195 -1.38 0.75 -24.13
N ALA A 196 -1.26 -0.15 -23.13
CA ALA A 196 -0.15 -0.08 -22.18
C ALA A 196 1.20 -0.33 -22.86
N ILE A 197 1.29 -1.31 -23.78
CA ILE A 197 2.50 -1.60 -24.55
C ILE A 197 2.91 -0.37 -25.37
N ASN A 198 1.98 0.25 -26.08
CA ASN A 198 2.26 1.45 -26.87
C ASN A 198 2.72 2.63 -25.99
N ALA A 199 2.06 2.86 -24.86
CA ALA A 199 2.43 3.93 -23.94
C ALA A 199 3.82 3.69 -23.32
N ILE A 200 4.15 2.45 -22.98
CA ILE A 200 5.49 2.06 -22.48
C ILE A 200 6.55 2.26 -23.56
N ASN A 201 6.31 1.85 -24.80
CA ASN A 201 7.25 2.07 -25.91
C ASN A 201 7.52 3.55 -26.13
N ASN A 202 6.48 4.39 -26.13
CA ASN A 202 6.64 5.84 -26.22
C ASN A 202 7.48 6.39 -25.05
N TRP A 203 7.26 5.87 -23.84
CA TRP A 203 8.07 6.26 -22.70
C TRP A 203 9.53 5.77 -22.82
N LEU A 204 9.78 4.55 -23.27
CA LEU A 204 11.13 4.03 -23.44
C LEU A 204 11.96 4.91 -24.40
N ASN A 205 11.39 5.37 -25.50
CA ASN A 205 12.05 6.31 -26.42
C ASN A 205 12.44 7.64 -25.73
N GLU A 206 11.60 8.16 -24.86
CA GLU A 206 11.91 9.38 -24.09
C GLU A 206 12.89 9.10 -22.95
N ARG A 207 12.79 7.91 -22.33
CA ARG A 207 13.65 7.49 -21.25
C ARG A 207 15.13 7.40 -21.66
N GLU A 208 15.41 6.95 -22.88
CA GLU A 208 16.77 6.89 -23.43
C GLU A 208 17.47 8.26 -23.41
N LYS A 209 16.72 9.35 -23.61
CA LYS A 209 17.26 10.72 -23.57
C LYS A 209 17.66 11.16 -22.15
N ILE A 210 17.13 10.53 -21.11
CA ILE A 210 17.43 10.85 -19.70
C ILE A 210 18.72 10.18 -19.25
N SER A 211 19.22 9.20 -19.99
CA SER A 211 20.43 8.40 -19.78
C SER A 211 20.71 7.96 -18.35
N ASN A 212 20.77 6.64 -18.11
CA ASN A 212 21.29 6.08 -16.85
C ASN A 212 21.59 4.60 -16.96
N ASN A 213 22.62 4.17 -16.26
CA ASN A 213 22.92 2.76 -15.99
C ASN A 213 21.95 2.15 -14.97
N THR A 214 20.65 2.40 -15.08
CA THR A 214 19.64 1.81 -14.21
C THR A 214 18.61 1.02 -15.02
N ASP A 215 18.24 -0.15 -14.50
CA ASP A 215 17.19 -0.97 -15.11
C ASP A 215 15.76 -0.51 -14.73
N ALA A 216 15.63 0.49 -13.84
CA ALA A 216 14.33 1.01 -13.42
C ALA A 216 13.52 1.52 -14.60
N LEU A 217 12.26 1.05 -14.77
CA LEU A 217 11.40 1.48 -15.86
C LEU A 217 11.08 2.97 -15.79
N PHE A 218 10.58 3.45 -14.64
CA PHE A 218 10.14 4.83 -14.49
C PHE A 218 11.16 5.67 -13.74
N LEU A 219 11.64 6.73 -14.41
CA LEU A 219 12.67 7.64 -13.91
C LEU A 219 12.11 9.03 -13.65
N ASN A 220 12.75 9.75 -12.73
CA ASN A 220 12.64 11.20 -12.65
C ASN A 220 13.61 11.85 -13.66
N LEU A 221 13.53 13.17 -13.84
CA LEU A 221 14.41 13.90 -14.78
C LEU A 221 15.90 13.86 -14.41
N LYS A 222 16.24 13.45 -13.17
CA LYS A 222 17.63 13.26 -12.73
C LYS A 222 18.12 11.84 -12.99
N GLY A 223 17.27 11.00 -13.61
CA GLY A 223 17.58 9.63 -13.95
C GLY A 223 17.49 8.62 -12.79
N SER A 224 17.00 9.00 -11.65
CA SER A 224 16.75 8.08 -10.55
C SER A 224 15.35 7.49 -10.62
N ARG A 225 15.16 6.29 -10.06
CA ARG A 225 13.84 5.62 -9.95
C ARG A 225 12.80 6.56 -9.36
N LEU A 226 11.62 6.58 -9.95
CA LEU A 226 10.52 7.41 -9.51
C LEU A 226 9.99 6.93 -8.13
N SER A 227 9.58 7.85 -7.26
CA SER A 227 9.01 7.51 -5.96
C SER A 227 7.50 7.30 -6.01
N VAL A 228 6.95 6.53 -5.07
CA VAL A 228 5.49 6.37 -4.88
C VAL A 228 4.78 7.72 -4.75
N ARG A 229 5.36 8.65 -3.98
CA ARG A 229 4.80 9.99 -3.78
C ARG A 229 4.74 10.77 -5.09
N SER A 230 5.75 10.65 -5.94
CA SER A 230 5.76 11.29 -7.26
C SER A 230 4.62 10.77 -8.14
N ILE A 231 4.41 9.45 -8.21
CA ILE A 231 3.29 8.87 -8.98
C ILE A 231 1.95 9.39 -8.46
N GLN A 232 1.74 9.40 -7.13
CA GLN A 232 0.50 9.91 -6.53
C GLN A 232 0.22 11.37 -6.89
N LEU A 233 1.24 12.23 -6.82
CA LEU A 233 1.11 13.65 -7.16
C LEU A 233 0.85 13.87 -8.65
N ARG A 234 1.53 13.09 -9.51
CA ARG A 234 1.38 13.20 -10.97
C ARG A 234 0.00 12.73 -11.41
N LEU A 235 -0.47 11.60 -10.89
CA LEU A 235 -1.82 11.09 -11.17
C LEU A 235 -2.91 12.10 -10.77
N LYS A 236 -2.79 12.67 -9.56
CA LYS A 236 -3.71 13.73 -9.11
C LYS A 236 -3.71 14.94 -10.06
N LYS A 237 -2.53 15.42 -10.48
CA LYS A 237 -2.41 16.55 -11.41
C LYS A 237 -3.02 16.23 -12.78
N MET A 238 -2.78 15.03 -13.28
CA MET A 238 -3.32 14.57 -14.57
C MET A 238 -4.86 14.52 -14.52
N ALA A 239 -5.45 13.96 -13.48
CA ALA A 239 -6.89 13.92 -13.31
C ALA A 239 -7.52 15.33 -13.29
N ILE A 240 -6.97 16.23 -12.49
CA ILE A 240 -7.45 17.63 -12.41
C ILE A 240 -7.33 18.33 -13.78
N LYS A 241 -6.24 18.12 -14.52
CA LYS A 241 -6.05 18.68 -15.87
C LYS A 241 -7.10 18.18 -16.87
N GLN A 242 -7.64 16.97 -16.64
CA GLN A 242 -8.72 16.37 -17.43
C GLN A 242 -10.11 16.71 -16.90
N GLY A 243 -10.26 17.59 -15.93
CA GLY A 243 -11.54 17.98 -15.35
C GLY A 243 -12.16 16.92 -14.40
N LEU A 244 -11.36 15.93 -13.98
CA LEU A 244 -11.79 14.89 -13.05
C LEU A 244 -11.47 15.26 -11.60
N PRO A 245 -12.21 14.71 -10.63
CA PRO A 245 -11.80 14.75 -9.23
C PRO A 245 -10.38 14.16 -9.05
N PRO A 246 -9.71 14.48 -7.92
CA PRO A 246 -8.39 13.94 -7.66
C PRO A 246 -8.39 12.40 -7.65
N VAL A 247 -7.68 11.78 -8.59
CA VAL A 247 -7.53 10.33 -8.70
C VAL A 247 -6.27 9.87 -7.96
N HIS A 248 -6.35 8.73 -7.31
CA HIS A 248 -5.22 8.10 -6.62
C HIS A 248 -5.03 6.64 -7.08
N PRO A 249 -3.82 6.06 -6.91
CA PRO A 249 -3.48 4.74 -7.43
C PRO A 249 -4.44 3.61 -7.06
N HIS A 250 -5.00 3.63 -5.85
CA HIS A 250 -5.95 2.59 -5.43
C HIS A 250 -7.27 2.66 -6.21
N MET A 251 -7.72 3.86 -6.62
CA MET A 251 -8.91 4.00 -7.46
C MET A 251 -8.71 3.28 -8.80
N LEU A 252 -7.58 3.48 -9.49
CA LEU A 252 -7.28 2.81 -10.76
C LEU A 252 -7.32 1.29 -10.62
N ARG A 253 -6.71 0.76 -9.56
CA ARG A 253 -6.71 -0.68 -9.30
C ARG A 253 -8.10 -1.21 -8.96
N HIS A 254 -8.91 -0.46 -8.21
CA HIS A 254 -10.30 -0.82 -7.93
C HIS A 254 -11.16 -0.78 -9.19
N SER A 255 -10.99 0.25 -10.02
CA SER A 255 -11.68 0.35 -11.31
C SER A 255 -11.31 -0.80 -12.24
N PHE A 256 -10.02 -1.17 -12.34
CA PHE A 256 -9.61 -2.38 -13.05
C PHE A 256 -10.35 -3.62 -12.55
N ALA A 257 -10.35 -3.85 -11.22
CA ALA A 257 -10.98 -5.02 -10.62
C ALA A 257 -12.49 -5.08 -10.89
N THR A 258 -13.18 -3.94 -10.74
CA THR A 258 -14.64 -3.82 -10.96
C THR A 258 -14.98 -4.02 -12.42
N HIS A 259 -14.32 -3.30 -13.34
CA HIS A 259 -14.61 -3.40 -14.78
C HIS A 259 -14.30 -4.80 -15.34
N MET A 260 -13.21 -5.43 -14.86
CA MET A 260 -12.91 -6.81 -15.23
C MET A 260 -13.97 -7.78 -14.70
N LEU A 261 -14.47 -7.57 -13.48
CA LEU A 261 -15.49 -8.43 -12.88
C LEU A 261 -16.84 -8.31 -13.63
N GLU A 262 -17.24 -7.08 -13.93
CA GLU A 262 -18.46 -6.82 -14.69
C GLU A 262 -18.41 -7.43 -16.10
N SER A 263 -17.24 -7.42 -16.73
CA SER A 263 -17.05 -7.92 -18.09
C SER A 263 -16.85 -9.44 -18.17
N SER A 264 -16.15 -10.05 -17.21
CA SER A 264 -15.79 -11.47 -17.24
C SER A 264 -16.68 -12.36 -16.41
N GLY A 265 -17.26 -11.83 -15.32
CA GLY A 265 -17.93 -12.61 -14.28
C GLY A 265 -17.02 -13.56 -13.49
N ASP A 266 -15.70 -13.54 -13.74
CA ASP A 266 -14.75 -14.49 -13.15
C ASP A 266 -13.91 -13.84 -12.04
N LEU A 267 -14.45 -13.88 -10.82
CA LEU A 267 -13.80 -13.35 -9.63
C LEU A 267 -12.46 -14.03 -9.34
N ARG A 268 -12.32 -15.33 -9.65
CA ARG A 268 -11.10 -16.08 -9.35
C ARG A 268 -9.94 -15.59 -10.21
N THR A 269 -10.13 -15.50 -11.51
CA THR A 269 -9.14 -14.95 -12.45
C THR A 269 -8.70 -13.54 -12.05
N ILE A 270 -9.64 -12.69 -11.63
CA ILE A 270 -9.31 -11.33 -11.20
C ILE A 270 -8.47 -11.33 -9.92
N GLN A 271 -8.80 -12.17 -8.94
CA GLN A 271 -8.01 -12.30 -7.71
C GLN A 271 -6.58 -12.78 -8.01
N GLU A 272 -6.41 -13.66 -8.97
CA GLU A 272 -5.11 -14.15 -9.43
C GLU A 272 -4.31 -13.02 -10.10
N LEU A 273 -4.89 -12.28 -11.03
CA LEU A 273 -4.28 -11.10 -11.66
C LEU A 273 -3.85 -10.05 -10.65
N LEU A 274 -4.67 -9.82 -9.64
CA LEU A 274 -4.40 -8.86 -8.59
C LEU A 274 -3.38 -9.35 -7.54
N GLY A 275 -3.09 -10.64 -7.47
CA GLY A 275 -2.17 -11.23 -6.49
C GLY A 275 -2.74 -11.14 -5.06
N HIS A 276 -3.98 -11.57 -4.85
CA HIS A 276 -4.59 -11.70 -3.53
C HIS A 276 -4.08 -12.95 -2.82
N SER A 277 -3.48 -12.80 -1.65
CA SER A 277 -2.77 -13.85 -0.90
C SER A 277 -3.68 -14.84 -0.15
N SER A 278 -5.01 -14.72 -0.22
CA SER A 278 -5.93 -15.52 0.60
C SER A 278 -6.31 -16.88 0.01
N LEU A 279 -5.87 -17.22 -1.19
CA LEU A 279 -5.99 -18.57 -1.70
C LEU A 279 -4.66 -19.29 -1.43
N SER A 280 -4.69 -20.14 -0.41
CA SER A 280 -3.61 -21.00 0.01
C SER A 280 -3.39 -22.06 -1.07
N THR A 281 -2.49 -21.80 -1.99
CA THR A 281 -1.65 -22.83 -2.62
C THR A 281 -0.61 -22.11 -3.47
N THR A 282 0.65 -22.46 -3.31
CA THR A 282 1.72 -22.19 -4.25
C THR A 282 1.41 -23.02 -5.51
N GLN A 283 0.44 -22.59 -6.31
CA GLN A 283 0.28 -23.14 -7.65
C GLN A 283 1.46 -22.62 -8.47
N ILE A 284 2.31 -23.54 -8.90
CA ILE A 284 3.31 -23.28 -9.93
C ILE A 284 2.48 -23.07 -11.20
N TYR A 285 2.30 -21.80 -11.59
CA TYR A 285 1.59 -21.46 -12.83
C TYR A 285 2.38 -22.00 -14.01
N THR A 286 1.73 -22.84 -14.79
CA THR A 286 2.28 -23.32 -16.05
C THR A 286 2.09 -22.27 -17.15
N LYS A 287 2.83 -22.39 -18.26
CA LYS A 287 2.66 -21.50 -19.43
C LYS A 287 1.22 -21.53 -19.98
N LEU A 288 0.50 -22.65 -19.81
CA LEU A 288 -0.90 -22.81 -20.17
C LEU A 288 -1.85 -21.96 -19.33
N ASP A 289 -1.57 -21.84 -18.01
CA ASP A 289 -2.39 -21.03 -17.12
C ASP A 289 -2.29 -19.54 -17.50
N TYR A 290 -1.10 -19.04 -17.83
CA TYR A 290 -0.91 -17.66 -18.28
C TYR A 290 -1.59 -17.36 -19.62
N GLN A 291 -1.60 -18.29 -20.56
CA GLN A 291 -2.32 -18.13 -21.82
C GLN A 291 -3.83 -18.09 -21.60
N HIS A 292 -4.36 -18.84 -20.64
CA HIS A 292 -5.77 -18.78 -20.27
C HIS A 292 -6.11 -17.42 -19.63
N LEU A 293 -5.30 -16.94 -18.71
CA LEU A 293 -5.46 -15.61 -18.10
C LEU A 293 -5.42 -14.48 -19.16
N ALA A 294 -4.50 -14.58 -20.14
CA ALA A 294 -4.41 -13.61 -21.22
C ALA A 294 -5.69 -13.63 -22.12
N LYS A 295 -6.23 -14.80 -22.42
CA LYS A 295 -7.48 -14.91 -23.19
C LYS A 295 -8.68 -14.27 -22.48
N ILE A 296 -8.82 -14.48 -21.17
CA ILE A 296 -9.87 -13.82 -20.37
C ILE A 296 -9.65 -12.32 -20.35
N TYR A 297 -8.40 -11.88 -20.11
CA TYR A 297 -8.03 -10.48 -20.16
C TYR A 297 -8.39 -9.83 -21.49
N ASP A 298 -7.97 -10.42 -22.60
CA ASP A 298 -8.23 -9.91 -23.96
C ASP A 298 -9.73 -9.84 -24.30
N LYS A 299 -10.53 -10.75 -23.76
CA LYS A 299 -11.96 -10.76 -23.95
C LYS A 299 -12.69 -9.71 -23.12
N SER A 300 -12.19 -9.42 -21.93
CA SER A 300 -12.93 -8.72 -20.89
C SER A 300 -12.42 -7.32 -20.57
N HIS A 301 -11.11 -7.06 -20.76
CA HIS A 301 -10.57 -5.76 -20.39
C HIS A 301 -10.90 -4.68 -21.44
N PRO A 302 -11.44 -3.51 -21.06
CA PRO A 302 -11.82 -2.45 -22.01
C PRO A 302 -10.69 -1.97 -22.91
N ARG A 303 -9.44 -2.06 -22.45
CA ARG A 303 -8.25 -1.61 -23.18
C ARG A 303 -7.37 -2.76 -23.75
N ALA A 304 -7.89 -3.98 -23.78
CA ALA A 304 -7.20 -5.09 -24.42
C ALA A 304 -7.40 -5.08 -25.94
N LYS A 305 -8.61 -4.73 -26.35
CA LYS A 305 -9.05 -4.79 -27.77
C LYS A 305 -9.33 -3.40 -28.31
N LYS A 306 -8.44 -2.78 -29.01
CA LYS A 306 -8.80 -1.81 -30.08
C LYS A 306 -7.58 -1.33 -30.80
#